data_3f291bb748330147661cd4d2be76146a
#
_entry.id   3f291bb748330147661cd4d2be76146a
#
_cell.length_a   1.000
_cell.length_b   1.000
_cell.length_c   1.000
_cell.angle_alpha   90.00
_cell.angle_beta   90.00
_cell.angle_gamma   90.00
#
_symmetry.space_group_name_H-M   'P 1'
#
loop_
_entity.id
_entity.type
_entity.pdbx_description
1 polymer ?
#
loop_
_entity_poly.entity_id
_entity_poly.type
_entity_poly.pdbx_seq_one_letter_code
_entity_poly.pdbx_strand_id
1 'polypeptide(L)'
;PVWECKSDWDIFKAIAKAFSEVCPEILGVEKDVVLTPIQHDSPGEMAQAFDVKDWWKGECDLVPGKTAPQISVVERDYPNLYRRFTSLGPLMTKVGNGGKGLAWNTEHEVDLLKELNGEVLDGPTKGLPRIETEIDACETILMLAPETNGEVAVKSWESLSKQTGREHAHLALPKEDEKIRFRDIQAQPRKIISS
;
A
#
# COMPACT_ATOMS: atom_id res chain seq x y z
N PRO A 1 4.55 22.61 8.79
CA PRO A 1 4.89 22.48 10.22
C PRO A 1 5.10 23.85 10.82
N VAL A 2 4.75 23.99 12.09
CA VAL A 2 4.97 25.20 12.86
C VAL A 2 6.36 25.14 13.45
N TRP A 3 7.22 26.17 13.18
CA TRP A 3 8.57 26.27 13.72
C TRP A 3 9.48 25.12 13.25
N GLU A 4 10.13 24.44 14.22
CA GLU A 4 11.01 23.29 13.98
C GLU A 4 10.27 21.95 13.97
N CYS A 5 8.94 21.97 14.05
CA CYS A 5 8.15 20.76 13.96
C CYS A 5 8.30 20.11 12.58
N LYS A 6 8.44 18.79 12.60
CA LYS A 6 8.48 17.97 11.39
C LYS A 6 7.17 17.21 11.24
N SER A 7 6.80 16.90 10.00
CA SER A 7 5.71 15.98 9.75
C SER A 7 6.10 14.56 10.22
N ASP A 8 5.12 13.73 10.51
CA ASP A 8 5.37 12.31 10.83
C ASP A 8 6.14 11.62 9.73
N TRP A 9 5.85 11.98 8.47
CA TRP A 9 6.59 11.49 7.31
C TRP A 9 8.08 11.84 7.40
N ASP A 10 8.42 13.08 7.65
CA ASP A 10 9.81 13.51 7.78
C ASP A 10 10.52 12.89 8.97
N ILE A 11 9.81 12.67 10.07
CA ILE A 11 10.35 12.00 11.26
C ILE A 11 10.71 10.56 10.93
N PHE A 12 9.76 9.77 10.41
CA PHE A 12 10.00 8.37 10.06
C PHE A 12 11.00 8.21 8.93
N LYS A 13 10.99 9.09 7.94
CA LYS A 13 11.98 9.14 6.87
C LYS A 13 13.39 9.38 7.40
N ALA A 14 13.56 10.30 8.35
CA ALA A 14 14.85 10.57 8.99
C ALA A 14 15.32 9.37 9.83
N ILE A 15 14.42 8.72 10.56
CA ILE A 15 14.71 7.48 11.30
C ILE A 15 15.15 6.38 10.33
N ALA A 16 14.40 6.11 9.26
CA ALA A 16 14.74 5.11 8.27
C ALA A 16 16.11 5.36 7.61
N LYS A 17 16.43 6.65 7.35
CA LYS A 17 17.73 7.04 6.82
C LYS A 17 18.85 6.74 7.80
N ALA A 18 18.71 7.14 9.05
CA ALA A 18 19.72 6.87 10.10
C ALA A 18 19.92 5.37 10.30
N PHE A 19 18.86 4.57 10.30
CA PHE A 19 18.94 3.11 10.37
C PHE A 19 19.72 2.53 9.18
N SER A 20 19.46 2.99 7.97
CA SER A 20 20.17 2.51 6.77
C SER A 20 21.68 2.77 6.81
N GLU A 21 22.08 3.86 7.49
CA GLU A 21 23.50 4.25 7.63
C GLU A 21 24.21 3.49 8.77
N VAL A 22 23.55 3.31 9.89
CA VAL A 22 24.18 2.82 11.13
C VAL A 22 24.03 1.30 11.31
N CYS A 23 22.87 0.74 11.04
CA CYS A 23 22.62 -0.67 11.34
C CYS A 23 23.47 -1.68 10.57
N PRO A 24 23.86 -1.46 9.30
CA PRO A 24 24.73 -2.41 8.58
C PRO A 24 26.08 -2.66 9.27
N GLU A 25 26.64 -1.64 9.91
CA GLU A 25 27.92 -1.75 10.62
C GLU A 25 27.79 -2.43 11.98
N ILE A 26 26.67 -2.26 12.66
CA ILE A 26 26.45 -2.75 14.03
C ILE A 26 25.76 -4.10 14.04
N LEU A 27 24.72 -4.27 13.25
CA LEU A 27 23.87 -5.45 13.27
C LEU A 27 24.14 -6.41 12.09
N GLY A 28 24.81 -5.93 11.04
CA GLY A 28 25.02 -6.70 9.82
C GLY A 28 23.73 -7.07 9.10
N VAL A 29 23.80 -8.09 8.26
CA VAL A 29 22.65 -8.69 7.59
C VAL A 29 22.17 -9.88 8.40
N GLU A 30 21.02 -9.75 9.02
CA GLU A 30 20.39 -10.82 9.78
C GLU A 30 19.22 -11.44 9.03
N LYS A 31 18.93 -12.67 9.41
CA LYS A 31 17.77 -13.40 8.89
C LYS A 31 16.68 -13.43 9.94
N ASP A 32 15.48 -13.11 9.52
CA ASP A 32 14.28 -13.23 10.33
C ASP A 32 13.36 -14.32 9.81
N VAL A 33 12.63 -14.92 10.73
CA VAL A 33 11.54 -15.83 10.38
C VAL A 33 10.24 -15.04 10.41
N VAL A 34 9.57 -14.99 9.27
CA VAL A 34 8.27 -14.36 9.13
C VAL A 34 7.20 -15.43 8.99
N LEU A 35 6.21 -15.35 9.84
CA LEU A 35 5.02 -16.18 9.77
C LEU A 35 3.95 -15.45 8.95
N THR A 36 3.66 -15.96 7.75
CA THR A 36 2.54 -15.48 6.95
C THR A 36 1.25 -16.08 7.49
N PRO A 37 0.28 -15.26 7.88
CA PRO A 37 -1.01 -15.76 8.38
C PRO A 37 -1.79 -16.50 7.29
N ILE A 38 -2.79 -17.22 7.71
CA ILE A 38 -3.76 -17.88 6.81
C ILE A 38 -4.45 -16.82 5.98
N GLN A 39 -4.52 -17.04 4.67
CA GLN A 39 -5.24 -16.19 3.74
C GLN A 39 -6.60 -16.80 3.43
N HIS A 40 -7.62 -15.96 3.40
CA HIS A 40 -8.95 -16.35 2.94
C HIS A 40 -9.03 -16.24 1.41
N ASP A 41 -9.80 -17.11 0.79
CA ASP A 41 -9.95 -17.13 -0.66
C ASP A 41 -10.85 -15.98 -1.17
N SER A 42 -11.69 -15.43 -0.29
CA SER A 42 -12.59 -14.34 -0.66
C SER A 42 -12.92 -13.43 0.54
N PRO A 43 -13.34 -12.20 0.29
CA PRO A 43 -13.84 -11.31 1.34
C PRO A 43 -15.08 -11.86 2.07
N GLY A 44 -15.88 -12.66 1.37
CA GLY A 44 -17.04 -13.34 1.95
C GLY A 44 -16.64 -14.28 3.08
N GLU A 45 -15.55 -15.01 2.93
CA GLU A 45 -15.01 -15.88 3.99
C GLU A 45 -14.54 -15.07 5.19
N MET A 46 -13.94 -13.91 4.99
CA MET A 46 -13.53 -13.03 6.08
C MET A 46 -14.73 -12.44 6.84
N ALA A 47 -15.81 -12.15 6.15
CA ALA A 47 -17.06 -11.66 6.76
C ALA A 47 -17.83 -12.75 7.48
N GLN A 48 -17.62 -14.02 7.09
CA GLN A 48 -18.28 -15.21 7.61
C GLN A 48 -17.27 -16.11 8.32
N ALA A 49 -16.68 -15.60 9.39
CA ALA A 49 -15.57 -16.28 10.09
C ALA A 49 -15.89 -17.72 10.54
N PHE A 50 -17.16 -18.03 10.76
CA PHE A 50 -17.63 -19.37 11.09
C PHE A 50 -17.73 -20.32 9.88
N ASP A 51 -17.67 -19.80 8.66
CA ASP A 51 -17.64 -20.58 7.42
C ASP A 51 -16.20 -20.88 6.97
N VAL A 52 -15.20 -20.36 7.67
CA VAL A 52 -13.79 -20.61 7.37
C VAL A 52 -13.48 -22.08 7.66
N LYS A 53 -13.06 -22.79 6.64
CA LYS A 53 -12.65 -24.20 6.75
C LYS A 53 -11.41 -24.33 7.59
N ASP A 54 -11.43 -25.29 8.51
CA ASP A 54 -10.36 -25.56 9.45
C ASP A 54 -9.65 -26.86 9.08
N TRP A 55 -8.40 -26.77 8.62
CA TRP A 55 -7.57 -27.93 8.29
C TRP A 55 -7.34 -28.82 9.51
N TRP A 56 -7.27 -28.26 10.71
CA TRP A 56 -7.09 -29.01 11.95
C TRP A 56 -8.30 -29.94 12.25
N LYS A 57 -9.48 -29.56 11.81
CA LYS A 57 -10.68 -30.40 11.88
C LYS A 57 -10.85 -31.32 10.69
N GLY A 58 -9.95 -31.26 9.73
CA GLY A 58 -10.05 -32.05 8.50
C GLY A 58 -11.08 -31.54 7.49
N GLU A 59 -11.47 -30.28 7.60
CA GLU A 59 -12.46 -29.65 6.70
C GLU A 59 -11.85 -29.22 5.36
N CYS A 60 -10.53 -29.11 5.30
CA CYS A 60 -9.76 -28.80 4.09
C CYS A 60 -8.34 -29.33 4.17
N ASP A 61 -7.63 -29.38 3.04
CA ASP A 61 -6.23 -29.74 2.98
C ASP A 61 -5.34 -28.68 3.62
N LEU A 62 -4.21 -29.11 4.18
CA LEU A 62 -3.17 -28.24 4.73
C LEU A 62 -2.33 -27.66 3.58
N VAL A 63 -2.60 -26.43 3.21
CA VAL A 63 -1.86 -25.69 2.18
C VAL A 63 -1.15 -24.48 2.81
N PRO A 64 0.21 -24.48 2.88
CA PRO A 64 0.96 -23.36 3.45
C PRO A 64 0.65 -22.02 2.79
N GLY A 65 0.40 -20.98 3.58
CA GLY A 65 0.04 -19.64 3.12
C GLY A 65 -1.42 -19.48 2.70
N LYS A 66 -2.22 -20.55 2.69
CA LYS A 66 -3.64 -20.54 2.31
C LYS A 66 -4.53 -21.07 3.43
N THR A 67 -4.46 -22.33 3.74
CA THR A 67 -5.25 -22.96 4.82
C THR A 67 -4.42 -23.24 6.07
N ALA A 68 -3.11 -23.06 5.97
CA ALA A 68 -2.15 -23.16 7.07
C ALA A 68 -1.14 -22.02 7.02
N PRO A 69 -0.58 -21.57 8.15
CA PRO A 69 0.47 -20.58 8.17
C PRO A 69 1.70 -21.03 7.36
N GLN A 70 2.35 -20.10 6.70
CA GLN A 70 3.61 -20.31 5.99
C GLN A 70 4.75 -19.64 6.74
N ILE A 71 5.85 -20.36 6.89
CA ILE A 71 7.10 -19.83 7.46
C ILE A 71 8.04 -19.48 6.30
N SER A 72 8.51 -18.24 6.30
CA SER A 72 9.50 -17.73 5.34
C SER A 72 10.67 -17.14 6.09
N VAL A 73 11.88 -17.37 5.59
CA VAL A 73 13.10 -16.72 6.08
C VAL A 73 13.36 -15.50 5.20
N VAL A 74 13.47 -14.34 5.81
CA VAL A 74 13.74 -13.08 5.12
C VAL A 74 15.04 -12.47 5.63
N GLU A 75 15.79 -11.86 4.73
CA GLU A 75 16.96 -11.09 5.11
C GLU A 75 16.55 -9.64 5.41
N ARG A 76 17.09 -9.10 6.49
CA ARG A 76 16.94 -7.67 6.82
C ARG A 76 17.83 -6.86 5.90
N ASP A 77 17.22 -5.94 5.19
CA ASP A 77 17.91 -5.11 4.21
C ASP A 77 18.05 -3.67 4.73
N TYR A 78 18.86 -3.52 5.76
CA TYR A 78 19.08 -2.21 6.39
C TYR A 78 19.64 -1.15 5.42
N PRO A 79 20.58 -1.45 4.52
CA PRO A 79 21.11 -0.46 3.59
C PRO A 79 20.06 0.17 2.69
N ASN A 80 19.02 -0.58 2.34
CA ASN A 80 17.95 -0.12 1.48
C ASN A 80 16.68 0.32 2.23
N LEU A 81 16.70 0.33 3.56
CA LEU A 81 15.51 0.67 4.37
C LEU A 81 14.96 2.06 4.02
N TYR A 82 15.82 3.07 3.92
CA TYR A 82 15.40 4.41 3.54
C TYR A 82 14.74 4.46 2.17
N ARG A 83 15.34 3.80 1.18
CA ARG A 83 14.80 3.75 -0.17
C ARG A 83 13.45 3.02 -0.23
N ARG A 84 13.31 1.93 0.49
CA ARG A 84 12.04 1.19 0.59
C ARG A 84 10.96 2.01 1.28
N PHE A 85 11.34 2.76 2.30
CA PHE A 85 10.40 3.64 2.99
C PHE A 85 9.88 4.77 2.09
N THR A 86 10.70 5.29 1.20
CA THR A 86 10.38 6.44 0.33
C THR A 86 9.87 6.04 -1.06
N SER A 87 9.52 4.79 -1.29
CA SER A 87 8.98 4.31 -2.56
C SER A 87 7.83 3.34 -2.37
N LEU A 88 6.99 3.21 -3.39
CA LEU A 88 5.93 2.22 -3.38
C LEU A 88 6.52 0.81 -3.33
N GLY A 89 5.86 -0.09 -2.60
CA GLY A 89 6.26 -1.48 -2.53
C GLY A 89 6.03 -2.21 -3.87
N PRO A 90 6.91 -3.16 -4.25
CA PRO A 90 6.78 -3.88 -5.53
C PRO A 90 5.48 -4.69 -5.64
N LEU A 91 4.83 -4.99 -4.52
CA LEU A 91 3.55 -5.68 -4.51
C LEU A 91 2.43 -4.83 -5.14
N MET A 92 2.49 -3.50 -4.99
CA MET A 92 1.54 -2.56 -5.58
C MET A 92 1.49 -2.70 -7.12
N THR A 93 2.64 -2.80 -7.77
CA THR A 93 2.71 -2.97 -9.22
C THR A 93 2.24 -4.36 -9.67
N LYS A 94 2.53 -5.39 -8.88
CA LYS A 94 2.28 -6.78 -9.28
C LYS A 94 0.83 -7.23 -9.08
N VAL A 95 0.21 -6.86 -7.97
CA VAL A 95 -1.14 -7.32 -7.60
C VAL A 95 -2.17 -6.20 -7.60
N GLY A 96 -1.75 -4.98 -7.85
CA GLY A 96 -2.59 -3.79 -7.74
C GLY A 96 -2.76 -3.36 -6.29
N ASN A 97 -3.57 -2.32 -6.11
CA ASN A 97 -3.97 -1.87 -4.79
C ASN A 97 -5.14 -2.72 -4.27
N GLY A 98 -5.30 -2.77 -2.96
CA GLY A 98 -6.43 -3.50 -2.40
C GLY A 98 -6.33 -3.76 -0.91
N GLY A 99 -7.34 -4.44 -0.40
CA GLY A 99 -7.42 -4.85 0.99
C GLY A 99 -8.59 -5.81 1.21
N LYS A 100 -8.52 -6.58 2.28
CA LYS A 100 -9.57 -7.53 2.67
C LYS A 100 -9.97 -8.51 1.55
N GLY A 101 -8.97 -8.98 0.79
CA GLY A 101 -9.18 -9.93 -0.31
C GLY A 101 -9.67 -9.32 -1.63
N LEU A 102 -9.92 -8.01 -1.68
CA LEU A 102 -10.18 -7.27 -2.92
C LEU A 102 -8.88 -6.73 -3.50
N ALA A 103 -8.74 -6.75 -4.83
CA ALA A 103 -7.64 -6.11 -5.53
C ALA A 103 -8.16 -5.46 -6.82
N TRP A 104 -7.58 -4.32 -7.17
CA TRP A 104 -7.86 -3.61 -8.41
C TRP A 104 -6.58 -3.09 -9.02
N ASN A 105 -6.54 -3.03 -10.36
CA ASN A 105 -5.37 -2.58 -11.08
C ASN A 105 -5.16 -1.07 -10.92
N THR A 106 -3.96 -0.66 -10.51
CA THR A 106 -3.54 0.73 -10.34
C THR A 106 -2.34 1.09 -11.22
N GLU A 107 -2.11 0.34 -12.30
CA GLU A 107 -0.95 0.55 -13.18
C GLU A 107 -0.96 1.96 -13.78
N HIS A 108 -2.11 2.40 -14.24
CA HIS A 108 -2.28 3.74 -14.79
C HIS A 108 -1.97 4.84 -13.76
N GLU A 109 -2.48 4.70 -12.54
CA GLU A 109 -2.23 5.64 -11.45
C GLU A 109 -0.76 5.65 -11.03
N VAL A 110 -0.12 4.48 -11.02
CA VAL A 110 1.32 4.33 -10.74
C VAL A 110 2.16 5.02 -11.83
N ASP A 111 1.78 4.91 -13.09
CA ASP A 111 2.47 5.60 -14.19
C ASP A 111 2.32 7.12 -14.11
N LEU A 112 1.14 7.62 -13.78
CA LEU A 112 0.93 9.04 -13.53
C LEU A 112 1.76 9.55 -12.35
N LEU A 113 1.91 8.75 -11.29
CA LEU A 113 2.77 9.10 -10.15
C LEU A 113 4.25 9.15 -10.54
N LYS A 114 4.71 8.27 -11.44
CA LYS A 114 6.08 8.34 -11.99
C LYS A 114 6.32 9.62 -12.79
N GLU A 115 5.35 10.02 -13.59
CA GLU A 115 5.43 11.30 -14.32
C GLU A 115 5.50 12.50 -13.39
N LEU A 116 4.75 12.48 -12.27
CA LEU A 116 4.70 13.56 -11.31
C LEU A 116 5.92 13.63 -10.39
N ASN A 117 6.34 12.48 -9.86
CA ASN A 117 7.30 12.38 -8.77
C ASN A 117 8.69 11.92 -9.25
N GLY A 118 8.79 11.44 -10.50
CA GLY A 118 9.96 10.74 -11.00
C GLY A 118 9.97 9.26 -10.62
N GLU A 119 10.90 8.53 -11.22
CA GLU A 119 11.04 7.09 -11.06
C GLU A 119 12.27 6.74 -10.21
N VAL A 120 12.17 5.68 -9.43
CA VAL A 120 13.32 5.10 -8.71
C VAL A 120 14.20 4.35 -9.72
N LEU A 121 15.45 4.79 -9.88
CA LEU A 121 16.33 4.32 -10.94
C LEU A 121 17.06 3.01 -10.63
N ASP A 122 17.23 2.67 -9.35
CA ASP A 122 17.97 1.47 -8.93
C ASP A 122 17.41 0.85 -7.64
N GLY A 123 17.89 -0.36 -7.31
CA GLY A 123 17.51 -1.09 -6.10
C GLY A 123 16.20 -1.87 -6.22
N PRO A 124 15.69 -2.40 -5.09
CA PRO A 124 14.55 -3.30 -5.07
C PRO A 124 13.22 -2.72 -5.58
N THR A 125 13.10 -1.40 -5.53
CA THR A 125 11.90 -0.65 -5.94
C THR A 125 12.11 0.13 -7.24
N LYS A 126 13.13 -0.27 -8.02
CA LYS A 126 13.35 0.29 -9.35
C LYS A 126 12.09 0.22 -10.21
N GLY A 127 11.81 1.30 -10.92
CA GLY A 127 10.65 1.41 -11.78
C GLY A 127 9.36 1.85 -11.06
N LEU A 128 9.40 2.06 -9.74
CA LEU A 128 8.28 2.59 -8.99
C LEU A 128 8.38 4.11 -8.82
N PRO A 129 7.26 4.82 -8.58
CA PRO A 129 7.26 6.24 -8.30
C PRO A 129 8.20 6.61 -7.15
N ARG A 130 8.91 7.71 -7.30
CA ARG A 130 9.74 8.25 -6.24
C ARG A 130 8.88 9.03 -5.25
N ILE A 131 9.07 8.77 -3.97
CA ILE A 131 8.41 9.46 -2.86
C ILE A 131 9.51 10.09 -1.99
N GLU A 132 9.74 11.38 -2.15
CA GLU A 132 10.81 12.10 -1.43
C GLU A 132 10.26 13.09 -0.42
N THR A 133 9.05 13.59 -0.62
CA THR A 133 8.43 14.60 0.22
C THR A 133 7.08 14.13 0.75
N GLU A 134 6.59 14.80 1.79
CA GLU A 134 5.22 14.59 2.29
C GLU A 134 4.17 14.92 1.24
N ILE A 135 4.48 15.82 0.31
CA ILE A 135 3.59 16.15 -0.82
C ILE A 135 3.46 14.93 -1.73
N ASP A 136 4.55 14.29 -2.09
CA ASP A 136 4.55 13.08 -2.91
C ASP A 136 3.79 11.94 -2.23
N ALA A 137 3.97 11.81 -0.91
CA ALA A 137 3.26 10.81 -0.12
C ALA A 137 1.75 11.08 -0.10
N CYS A 138 1.33 12.32 0.14
CA CYS A 138 -0.08 12.70 0.11
C CYS A 138 -0.70 12.50 -1.27
N GLU A 139 0.00 12.90 -2.34
CA GLU A 139 -0.47 12.70 -3.71
C GLU A 139 -0.64 11.21 -4.02
N THR A 140 0.32 10.38 -3.60
CA THR A 140 0.24 8.94 -3.77
C THR A 140 -0.97 8.33 -3.06
N ILE A 141 -1.24 8.73 -1.82
CA ILE A 141 -2.39 8.26 -1.05
C ILE A 141 -3.69 8.63 -1.77
N LEU A 142 -3.84 9.89 -2.17
CA LEU A 142 -5.05 10.37 -2.83
C LEU A 142 -5.28 9.74 -4.21
N MET A 143 -4.22 9.47 -4.96
CA MET A 143 -4.33 8.85 -6.28
C MET A 143 -4.65 7.36 -6.25
N LEU A 144 -4.25 6.66 -5.20
CA LEU A 144 -4.44 5.20 -5.09
C LEU A 144 -5.66 4.81 -4.25
N ALA A 145 -6.30 5.76 -3.58
CA ALA A 145 -7.44 5.50 -2.72
C ALA A 145 -8.78 5.65 -3.48
N PRO A 146 -9.69 4.68 -3.34
CA PRO A 146 -11.01 4.75 -3.98
C PRO A 146 -11.88 5.90 -3.44
N GLU A 147 -11.59 6.41 -2.24
CA GLU A 147 -12.32 7.51 -1.63
C GLU A 147 -12.01 8.88 -2.26
N THR A 148 -10.93 8.98 -3.01
CA THR A 148 -10.42 10.25 -3.54
C THR A 148 -10.15 10.24 -5.04
N ASN A 149 -10.22 9.07 -5.67
CA ASN A 149 -10.03 8.89 -7.11
C ASN A 149 -11.15 8.04 -7.69
N GLY A 150 -12.00 8.65 -8.50
CA GLY A 150 -13.19 8.02 -9.09
C GLY A 150 -12.87 6.83 -9.99
N GLU A 151 -11.79 6.87 -10.78
CA GLU A 151 -11.36 5.71 -11.56
C GLU A 151 -11.02 4.52 -10.66
N VAL A 152 -10.34 4.77 -9.56
CA VAL A 152 -10.01 3.74 -8.57
C VAL A 152 -11.26 3.27 -7.83
N ALA A 153 -12.20 4.19 -7.54
CA ALA A 153 -13.49 3.84 -6.95
C ALA A 153 -14.28 2.86 -7.85
N VAL A 154 -14.38 3.15 -9.13
CA VAL A 154 -15.05 2.26 -10.10
C VAL A 154 -14.37 0.90 -10.15
N LYS A 155 -13.04 0.85 -10.30
CA LYS A 155 -12.27 -0.41 -10.32
C LYS A 155 -12.49 -1.24 -9.04
N SER A 156 -12.54 -0.60 -7.87
CA SER A 156 -12.75 -1.31 -6.59
C SER A 156 -14.16 -1.91 -6.50
N TRP A 157 -15.20 -1.17 -6.91
CA TRP A 157 -16.57 -1.65 -6.93
C TRP A 157 -16.82 -2.74 -7.98
N GLU A 158 -16.16 -2.64 -9.14
CA GLU A 158 -16.16 -3.71 -10.14
C GLU A 158 -15.50 -4.99 -9.61
N SER A 159 -14.39 -4.87 -8.90
CA SER A 159 -13.73 -6.00 -8.25
C SER A 159 -14.66 -6.69 -7.24
N LEU A 160 -15.37 -5.91 -6.44
CA LEU A 160 -16.37 -6.42 -5.51
C LEU A 160 -17.56 -7.09 -6.26
N SER A 161 -18.01 -6.47 -7.34
CA SER A 161 -19.09 -7.03 -8.18
C SER A 161 -18.73 -8.39 -8.75
N LYS A 162 -17.50 -8.54 -9.25
CA LYS A 162 -16.97 -9.82 -9.76
C LYS A 162 -16.92 -10.89 -8.68
N GLN A 163 -16.52 -10.54 -7.47
CA GLN A 163 -16.38 -11.50 -6.37
C GLN A 163 -17.73 -11.94 -5.80
N THR A 164 -18.66 -11.00 -5.67
CA THR A 164 -19.97 -11.28 -5.08
C THR A 164 -21.01 -11.79 -6.08
N GLY A 165 -20.72 -11.67 -7.37
CA GLY A 165 -21.69 -11.95 -8.44
C GLY A 165 -22.87 -10.97 -8.49
N ARG A 166 -22.75 -9.81 -7.82
CA ARG A 166 -23.78 -8.76 -7.77
C ARG A 166 -23.22 -7.47 -8.34
N GLU A 167 -24.04 -6.71 -9.04
CA GLU A 167 -23.63 -5.41 -9.58
C GLU A 167 -23.58 -4.33 -8.49
N HIS A 168 -22.42 -3.75 -8.29
CA HIS A 168 -22.16 -2.71 -7.28
C HIS A 168 -21.47 -1.47 -7.86
N ALA A 169 -21.00 -1.49 -9.12
CA ALA A 169 -20.20 -0.39 -9.68
C ALA A 169 -20.94 0.95 -9.70
N HIS A 170 -22.29 0.91 -9.82
CA HIS A 170 -23.12 2.11 -9.75
C HIS A 170 -23.07 2.84 -8.40
N LEU A 171 -22.55 2.20 -7.35
CA LEU A 171 -22.39 2.77 -6.02
C LEU A 171 -21.06 3.54 -5.88
N ALA A 172 -20.18 3.52 -6.89
CA ALA A 172 -18.89 4.17 -6.82
C ALA A 172 -19.04 5.68 -6.53
N LEU A 173 -18.35 6.12 -5.52
CA LEU A 173 -18.15 7.52 -5.14
C LEU A 173 -16.70 7.69 -4.72
N PRO A 174 -15.99 8.71 -5.19
CA PRO A 174 -16.41 9.75 -6.16
C PRO A 174 -16.75 9.19 -7.54
N LYS A 175 -17.29 10.04 -8.43
CA LYS A 175 -17.56 9.65 -9.82
C LYS A 175 -16.27 9.44 -10.58
N GLU A 176 -16.31 8.69 -11.67
CA GLU A 176 -15.14 8.26 -12.44
C GLU A 176 -14.21 9.41 -12.86
N ASP A 177 -14.77 10.56 -13.21
CA ASP A 177 -14.05 11.77 -13.61
C ASP A 177 -13.63 12.68 -12.43
N GLU A 178 -14.06 12.36 -11.22
CA GLU A 178 -13.75 13.13 -10.02
C GLU A 178 -12.46 12.61 -9.37
N LYS A 179 -11.47 13.50 -9.22
CA LYS A 179 -10.20 13.19 -8.55
C LYS A 179 -9.81 14.33 -7.61
N ILE A 180 -9.42 13.97 -6.41
CA ILE A 180 -8.85 14.92 -5.45
C ILE A 180 -7.32 14.78 -5.52
N ARG A 181 -6.65 15.86 -5.91
CA ARG A 181 -5.19 15.91 -5.98
C ARG A 181 -4.65 16.83 -4.91
N PHE A 182 -3.64 16.36 -4.18
CA PHE A 182 -3.06 17.15 -3.10
C PHE A 182 -2.43 18.45 -3.61
N ARG A 183 -1.77 18.40 -4.77
CA ARG A 183 -1.18 19.60 -5.39
C ARG A 183 -2.18 20.68 -5.73
N ASP A 184 -3.39 20.30 -6.12
CA ASP A 184 -4.47 21.26 -6.40
C ASP A 184 -5.00 21.88 -5.10
N ILE A 185 -5.11 21.11 -4.02
CA ILE A 185 -5.51 21.61 -2.70
C ILE A 185 -4.42 22.51 -2.11
N GLN A 186 -3.16 22.13 -2.28
CA GLN A 186 -2.02 22.90 -1.76
C GLN A 186 -1.90 24.29 -2.38
N ALA A 187 -2.30 24.44 -3.63
CA ALA A 187 -2.31 25.74 -4.31
C ALA A 187 -3.33 26.73 -3.74
N GLN A 188 -4.26 26.28 -2.91
CA GLN A 188 -5.24 27.15 -2.27
C GLN A 188 -4.65 27.84 -1.03
N PRO A 189 -5.06 29.10 -0.77
CA PRO A 189 -4.65 29.79 0.45
C PRO A 189 -5.10 29.00 1.68
N ARG A 190 -4.16 28.62 2.52
CA ARG A 190 -4.47 27.93 3.77
C ARG A 190 -5.21 28.87 4.70
N LYS A 191 -6.43 28.56 5.05
CA LYS A 191 -7.08 29.14 6.21
C LYS A 191 -6.44 28.51 7.44
N ILE A 192 -5.68 29.28 8.19
CA ILE A 192 -5.25 28.90 9.53
C ILE A 192 -6.53 28.87 10.37
N ILE A 193 -7.00 27.69 10.73
CA ILE A 193 -8.04 27.56 11.74
C ILE A 193 -7.31 27.74 13.07
N SER A 194 -7.35 28.96 13.58
CA SER A 194 -7.02 29.19 14.97
C SER A 194 -8.21 28.70 15.79
N SER A 195 -8.03 27.62 16.50
CA SER A 195 -8.93 27.21 17.58
C SER A 195 -8.69 28.08 18.80
#